data_0902ef238509f56355a4d26b1a0ea40c
#
_entry.id   0902ef238509f56355a4d26b1a0ea40c
#
_cell.length_a   1.000
_cell.length_b   1.000
_cell.length_c   1.000
_cell.angle_alpha   90.00
_cell.angle_beta   90.00
_cell.angle_gamma   90.00
#
_symmetry.space_group_name_H-M   'P 1'
#
loop_
_entity.id
_entity.type
_entity.pdbx_description
1 polymer ?
#
loop_
_entity_poly.entity_id
_entity_poly.type
_entity_poly.pdbx_seq_one_letter_code
_entity_poly.pdbx_strand_id
1 'polypeptide(L)'
;MKRILVKSLIFLFFSSYSIACSILQVPIGSTVDTAKDTFDFLEIHNSEAYGKDVSVLYRNYAIDYCEGSPLENVDLEVIIHDSRIASINLFSDSEFKNEVYNFTKNFISDPGEEAKNENWTGLKDLSIGGLNVYYSKTKLGEEIFEILEITNEEMINYPADEKLIEVIG
;
A
#
# COMPACT_ATOMS: atom_id res chain seq x y z
N MET A 1 24.05 46.63 -40.30
CA MET A 1 24.37 46.00 -38.98
C MET A 1 23.10 45.38 -38.43
N LYS A 2 22.94 44.03 -38.55
CA LYS A 2 21.79 43.30 -38.03
C LYS A 2 22.13 42.80 -36.62
N ARG A 3 21.39 43.24 -35.62
CA ARG A 3 21.51 42.76 -34.24
C ARG A 3 20.76 41.43 -34.15
N ILE A 4 21.50 40.36 -33.95
CA ILE A 4 20.98 39.02 -33.64
C ILE A 4 20.66 38.99 -32.16
N LEU A 5 19.37 38.98 -31.83
CA LEU A 5 18.87 38.76 -30.46
C LEU A 5 18.89 37.24 -30.19
N VAL A 6 19.91 36.80 -29.48
CA VAL A 6 19.96 35.44 -28.94
C VAL A 6 18.98 35.38 -27.76
N LYS A 7 17.80 34.80 -28.00
CA LYS A 7 16.87 34.42 -26.93
C LYS A 7 17.42 33.18 -26.27
N SER A 8 18.07 33.35 -25.10
CA SER A 8 18.42 32.23 -24.21
C SER A 8 17.16 31.59 -23.72
N LEU A 9 16.82 30.43 -24.24
CA LEU A 9 15.78 29.57 -23.77
C LEU A 9 16.30 28.85 -22.51
N ILE A 10 16.00 29.39 -21.33
CA ILE A 10 16.28 28.72 -20.05
C ILE A 10 15.28 27.57 -19.96
N PHE A 11 15.71 26.38 -20.32
CA PHE A 11 15.03 25.13 -19.98
C PHE A 11 15.18 24.92 -18.47
N LEU A 12 14.19 25.34 -17.72
CA LEU A 12 14.00 24.89 -16.33
C LEU A 12 13.66 23.40 -16.40
N PHE A 13 14.69 22.56 -16.20
CA PHE A 13 14.50 21.17 -15.87
C PHE A 13 13.83 21.11 -14.50
N PHE A 14 12.51 21.09 -14.46
CA PHE A 14 11.79 20.55 -13.34
C PHE A 14 12.11 19.04 -13.34
N SER A 15 13.13 18.66 -12.59
CA SER A 15 13.29 17.29 -12.16
C SER A 15 12.10 16.97 -11.26
N SER A 16 11.03 16.51 -11.87
CA SER A 16 10.00 15.78 -11.15
C SER A 16 10.72 14.61 -10.52
N TYR A 17 10.91 14.63 -9.22
CA TYR A 17 11.31 13.46 -8.49
C TYR A 17 10.18 12.44 -8.69
N SER A 18 10.34 11.60 -9.69
CA SER A 18 9.50 10.42 -9.85
C SER A 18 9.88 9.50 -8.71
N ILE A 19 9.10 9.50 -7.66
CA ILE A 19 9.21 8.50 -6.60
C ILE A 19 8.89 7.17 -7.27
N ALA A 20 9.91 6.33 -7.40
CA ALA A 20 9.74 4.99 -7.95
C ALA A 20 9.16 4.11 -6.84
N CYS A 21 7.84 3.93 -6.84
CA CYS A 21 7.18 3.02 -5.91
C CYS A 21 6.89 1.69 -6.59
N SER A 22 7.72 0.69 -6.34
CA SER A 22 7.55 -0.65 -6.90
C SER A 22 6.29 -1.34 -6.40
N ILE A 23 5.81 -1.01 -5.20
CA ILE A 23 4.57 -1.56 -4.63
C ILE A 23 3.39 -1.31 -5.58
N LEU A 24 3.27 -0.10 -6.14
CA LEU A 24 2.17 0.27 -7.02
C LEU A 24 2.32 -0.25 -8.46
N GLN A 25 3.46 -0.88 -8.77
CA GLN A 25 3.73 -1.42 -10.11
C GLN A 25 3.41 -2.91 -10.24
N VAL A 26 3.17 -3.59 -9.13
CA VAL A 26 2.87 -5.03 -9.12
C VAL A 26 1.38 -5.23 -9.34
N PRO A 27 0.98 -5.90 -10.44
CA PRO A 27 -0.44 -6.09 -10.73
C PRO A 27 -1.09 -7.10 -9.79
N ILE A 28 -2.20 -6.73 -9.19
CA ILE A 28 -3.07 -7.68 -8.48
C ILE A 28 -3.57 -8.75 -9.47
N GLY A 29 -3.56 -10.01 -9.05
CA GLY A 29 -3.89 -11.17 -9.90
C GLY A 29 -2.70 -11.74 -10.67
N SER A 30 -1.53 -11.10 -10.68
CA SER A 30 -0.31 -11.66 -11.26
C SER A 30 0.22 -12.84 -10.44
N THR A 31 1.16 -13.59 -11.01
CA THR A 31 1.70 -14.78 -10.33
C THR A 31 2.60 -14.43 -9.15
N VAL A 32 2.75 -15.37 -8.22
CA VAL A 32 3.65 -15.22 -7.06
C VAL A 32 5.10 -14.97 -7.48
N ASP A 33 5.54 -15.49 -8.63
CA ASP A 33 6.89 -15.24 -9.13
C ASP A 33 7.11 -13.76 -9.44
N THR A 34 6.07 -13.06 -9.96
CA THR A 34 6.12 -11.62 -10.16
C THR A 34 6.34 -10.86 -8.85
N ALA A 35 5.70 -11.29 -7.76
CA ALA A 35 5.93 -10.69 -6.44
C ALA A 35 7.37 -10.92 -5.96
N LYS A 36 7.88 -12.15 -6.11
CA LYS A 36 9.24 -12.51 -5.71
C LYS A 36 10.32 -11.80 -6.54
N ASP A 37 10.05 -11.57 -7.82
CA ASP A 37 10.97 -10.83 -8.70
C ASP A 37 11.02 -9.33 -8.34
N THR A 38 9.92 -8.79 -7.81
CA THR A 38 9.82 -7.37 -7.46
C THR A 38 10.23 -7.11 -6.02
N PHE A 39 9.86 -8.02 -5.11
CA PHE A 39 10.06 -7.85 -3.67
C PHE A 39 11.02 -8.92 -3.13
N ASP A 40 12.02 -8.47 -2.40
CA ASP A 40 12.94 -9.31 -1.64
C ASP A 40 12.36 -9.56 -0.24
N PHE A 41 11.40 -10.47 -0.15
CA PHE A 41 10.74 -10.79 1.11
C PHE A 41 11.63 -11.60 2.04
N LEU A 42 11.64 -11.21 3.31
CA LEU A 42 12.38 -11.90 4.37
C LEU A 42 11.67 -13.15 4.85
N GLU A 43 10.34 -13.16 4.85
CA GLU A 43 9.54 -14.23 5.41
C GLU A 43 8.37 -14.61 4.51
N ILE A 44 8.07 -15.91 4.47
CA ILE A 44 6.89 -16.45 3.82
C ILE A 44 6.14 -17.23 4.90
N HIS A 45 4.98 -16.76 5.27
CA HIS A 45 4.10 -17.46 6.19
C HIS A 45 3.04 -18.23 5.41
N ASN A 46 3.04 -19.56 5.55
CA ASN A 46 1.88 -20.36 5.18
C ASN A 46 0.87 -20.22 6.31
N SER A 47 -0.11 -19.38 6.10
CA SER A 47 -1.04 -19.02 7.16
C SER A 47 -2.29 -19.89 7.08
N GLU A 48 -2.42 -20.86 8.00
CA GLU A 48 -3.70 -21.53 8.23
C GLU A 48 -4.81 -20.54 8.65
N ALA A 49 -4.42 -19.35 9.17
CA ALA A 49 -5.35 -18.31 9.59
C ALA A 49 -6.08 -17.66 8.40
N TYR A 50 -5.44 -17.62 7.22
CA TYR A 50 -6.06 -17.06 6.01
C TYR A 50 -6.74 -18.11 5.12
N GLY A 51 -6.73 -19.39 5.54
CA GLY A 51 -7.36 -20.47 4.79
C GLY A 51 -6.38 -21.34 4.00
N LYS A 52 -6.93 -22.36 3.36
CA LYS A 52 -6.17 -23.28 2.53
C LYS A 52 -5.72 -22.59 1.24
N ASP A 53 -4.50 -22.88 0.84
CA ASP A 53 -3.88 -22.35 -0.39
C ASP A 53 -3.54 -20.83 -0.33
N VAL A 54 -3.44 -20.29 0.89
CA VAL A 54 -3.03 -18.90 1.13
C VAL A 54 -1.61 -18.84 1.70
N SER A 55 -0.80 -17.97 1.15
CA SER A 55 0.53 -17.65 1.65
C SER A 55 0.65 -16.14 1.83
N VAL A 56 1.36 -15.72 2.86
CA VAL A 56 1.65 -14.30 3.10
C VAL A 56 3.14 -14.09 2.95
N LEU A 57 3.51 -13.15 2.09
CA LEU A 57 4.87 -12.64 1.98
C LEU A 57 4.95 -11.36 2.81
N TYR A 58 5.83 -11.37 3.80
CA TYR A 58 5.91 -10.30 4.79
C TYR A 58 7.25 -9.57 4.77
N ARG A 59 7.21 -8.25 4.91
CA ARG A 59 8.37 -7.38 5.03
C ARG A 59 8.10 -6.21 5.95
N ASN A 60 9.01 -5.95 6.90
CA ASN A 60 8.88 -4.88 7.91
C ASN A 60 9.08 -3.46 7.36
N TYR A 61 9.57 -3.27 6.15
CA TYR A 61 9.93 -1.92 5.68
C TYR A 61 9.43 -1.70 4.25
N ALA A 62 8.24 -1.14 4.14
CA ALA A 62 7.67 -0.78 2.84
C ALA A 62 8.49 0.30 2.11
N ILE A 63 9.25 1.12 2.84
CA ILE A 63 10.11 2.18 2.29
C ILE A 63 11.15 1.63 1.32
N ASP A 64 11.63 0.40 1.51
CA ASP A 64 12.62 -0.23 0.63
C ASP A 64 12.12 -0.35 -0.82
N TYR A 65 10.79 -0.32 -1.01
CA TYR A 65 10.13 -0.42 -2.32
C TYR A 65 9.51 0.88 -2.80
N CYS A 66 9.53 1.92 -1.97
CA CYS A 66 8.99 3.24 -2.26
C CYS A 66 9.91 4.33 -1.72
N GLU A 67 11.14 4.40 -2.21
CA GLU A 67 12.14 5.37 -1.74
C GLU A 67 11.60 6.81 -1.82
N GLY A 68 11.79 7.57 -0.75
CA GLY A 68 11.32 8.95 -0.64
C GLY A 68 9.83 9.10 -0.34
N SER A 69 9.09 7.99 -0.11
CA SER A 69 7.72 8.01 0.39
C SER A 69 7.67 8.11 1.92
N PRO A 70 6.51 8.40 2.52
CA PRO A 70 6.33 8.43 3.98
C PRO A 70 6.10 7.04 4.58
N LEU A 71 6.78 6.00 4.11
CA LEU A 71 6.57 4.60 4.53
C LEU A 71 7.72 4.06 5.40
N GLU A 72 8.42 4.93 6.13
CA GLU A 72 9.64 4.57 6.86
C GLU A 72 9.41 3.48 7.91
N ASN A 73 8.25 3.50 8.57
CA ASN A 73 7.88 2.56 9.63
C ASN A 73 6.59 1.80 9.28
N VAL A 74 6.40 1.54 8.02
CA VAL A 74 5.22 0.84 7.52
C VAL A 74 5.64 -0.53 7.04
N ASP A 75 4.90 -1.53 7.45
CA ASP A 75 5.06 -2.90 7.03
C ASP A 75 4.34 -3.19 5.71
N LEU A 76 4.94 -4.07 4.91
CA LEU A 76 4.38 -4.55 3.65
C LEU A 76 4.02 -6.02 3.78
N GLU A 77 2.77 -6.34 3.46
CA GLU A 77 2.32 -7.71 3.23
C GLU A 77 1.83 -7.88 1.80
N VAL A 78 2.11 -9.03 1.21
CA VAL A 78 1.50 -9.45 -0.05
C VAL A 78 0.82 -10.79 0.19
N ILE A 79 -0.49 -10.82 0.04
CA ILE A 79 -1.28 -12.03 0.20
C ILE A 79 -1.35 -12.75 -1.14
N ILE A 80 -0.97 -14.02 -1.12
CA ILE A 80 -0.97 -14.92 -2.26
C ILE A 80 -2.09 -15.95 -2.07
N HIS A 81 -2.92 -16.12 -3.07
CA HIS A 81 -3.93 -17.16 -3.15
C HIS A 81 -3.91 -17.84 -4.51
N ASP A 82 -4.02 -19.15 -4.51
CA ASP A 82 -3.93 -19.95 -5.74
C ASP A 82 -2.73 -19.55 -6.62
N SER A 83 -1.56 -19.30 -5.98
CA SER A 83 -0.33 -18.85 -6.65
C SER A 83 -0.43 -17.49 -7.36
N ARG A 84 -1.41 -16.64 -6.99
CA ARG A 84 -1.59 -15.29 -7.51
C ARG A 84 -1.62 -14.27 -6.39
N ILE A 85 -1.19 -13.06 -6.70
CA ILE A 85 -1.27 -11.92 -5.77
C ILE A 85 -2.74 -11.57 -5.58
N ALA A 86 -3.26 -11.78 -4.40
CA ALA A 86 -4.63 -11.47 -4.01
C ALA A 86 -4.77 -10.04 -3.49
N SER A 87 -3.87 -9.62 -2.61
CA SER A 87 -3.81 -8.26 -2.13
C SER A 87 -2.39 -7.82 -1.79
N ILE A 88 -2.21 -6.50 -1.72
CA ILE A 88 -1.05 -5.81 -1.19
C ILE A 88 -1.52 -4.93 -0.06
N ASN A 89 -0.96 -5.12 1.12
CA ASN A 89 -1.34 -4.42 2.33
C ASN A 89 -0.16 -3.62 2.87
N LEU A 90 -0.41 -2.37 3.22
CA LEU A 90 0.51 -1.53 3.99
C LEU A 90 -0.12 -1.28 5.34
N PHE A 91 0.62 -1.49 6.42
CA PHE A 91 0.10 -1.23 7.75
C PHE A 91 1.15 -0.63 8.69
N SER A 92 0.69 0.25 9.56
CA SER A 92 1.50 0.83 10.62
C SER A 92 0.74 0.81 11.94
N ASP A 93 1.48 0.80 13.03
CA ASP A 93 0.94 0.89 14.39
C ASP A 93 0.89 2.34 14.91
N SER A 94 0.51 2.49 16.18
CA SER A 94 0.22 3.80 16.80
C SER A 94 1.41 4.75 16.96
N GLU A 95 2.64 4.28 16.86
CA GLU A 95 3.81 5.13 17.03
C GLU A 95 4.04 6.01 15.79
N PHE A 96 3.59 5.54 14.62
CA PHE A 96 3.88 6.13 13.30
C PHE A 96 2.62 6.68 12.63
N LYS A 97 1.98 7.61 13.33
CA LYS A 97 0.69 8.20 12.94
C LYS A 97 0.72 8.85 11.57
N ASN A 98 -0.29 8.52 10.77
CA ASN A 98 -0.56 9.09 9.46
C ASN A 98 0.49 8.78 8.36
N GLU A 99 1.38 7.82 8.49
CA GLU A 99 2.30 7.45 7.41
C GLU A 99 1.54 6.81 6.24
N VAL A 100 0.69 5.84 6.54
CA VAL A 100 -0.16 5.19 5.53
C VAL A 100 -1.18 6.18 4.95
N TYR A 101 -1.78 7.06 5.80
CA TYR A 101 -2.64 8.14 5.32
C TYR A 101 -1.93 9.05 4.32
N ASN A 102 -0.72 9.52 4.66
CA ASN A 102 0.03 10.43 3.80
C ASN A 102 0.44 9.75 2.48
N PHE A 103 0.82 8.48 2.53
CA PHE A 103 1.10 7.71 1.33
C PHE A 103 -0.16 7.60 0.46
N THR A 104 -1.27 7.17 1.04
CA THR A 104 -2.55 7.01 0.33
C THR A 104 -2.99 8.31 -0.34
N LYS A 105 -2.93 9.42 0.39
CA LYS A 105 -3.29 10.74 -0.13
C LYS A 105 -2.42 11.19 -1.29
N ASN A 106 -1.13 10.93 -1.22
CA ASN A 106 -0.17 11.43 -2.20
C ASN A 106 -0.07 10.57 -3.47
N PHE A 107 -0.30 9.26 -3.35
CA PHE A 107 -0.02 8.31 -4.43
C PHE A 107 -1.25 7.60 -4.99
N ILE A 108 -2.37 7.64 -4.28
CA ILE A 108 -3.58 6.90 -4.67
C ILE A 108 -4.78 7.85 -4.76
N SER A 109 -5.34 8.23 -3.62
CA SER A 109 -6.50 9.12 -3.51
C SER A 109 -6.61 9.70 -2.11
N ASP A 110 -7.31 10.83 -1.96
CA ASP A 110 -7.47 11.49 -0.65
C ASP A 110 -8.51 10.76 0.22
N PRO A 111 -8.11 10.17 1.37
CA PRO A 111 -9.05 9.53 2.29
C PRO A 111 -9.99 10.51 3.01
N GLY A 112 -9.77 11.82 2.86
CA GLY A 112 -10.50 12.88 3.53
C GLY A 112 -9.82 13.37 4.82
N GLU A 113 -9.99 14.66 5.14
CA GLU A 113 -9.32 15.30 6.29
C GLU A 113 -9.72 14.69 7.64
N GLU A 114 -10.93 14.13 7.76
CA GLU A 114 -11.36 13.44 8.97
C GLU A 114 -10.51 12.20 9.28
N ALA A 115 -10.07 11.48 8.25
CA ALA A 115 -9.24 10.28 8.40
C ALA A 115 -7.83 10.59 8.93
N LYS A 116 -7.39 11.84 8.81
CA LYS A 116 -6.13 12.31 9.41
C LYS A 116 -6.21 12.45 10.93
N ASN A 117 -7.41 12.58 11.49
CA ASN A 117 -7.58 12.76 12.93
C ASN A 117 -7.18 11.48 13.69
N GLU A 118 -6.39 11.62 14.73
CA GLU A 118 -5.93 10.51 15.58
C GLU A 118 -7.08 9.71 16.23
N ASN A 119 -8.20 10.36 16.50
CA ASN A 119 -9.36 9.73 17.11
C ASN A 119 -10.36 9.17 16.08
N TRP A 120 -10.12 9.39 14.79
CA TRP A 120 -10.98 8.83 13.77
C TRP A 120 -10.65 7.34 13.58
N THR A 121 -11.69 6.53 13.54
CA THR A 121 -11.62 5.12 13.16
C THR A 121 -12.68 4.84 12.11
N GLY A 122 -12.38 3.97 11.17
CA GLY A 122 -13.32 3.65 10.10
C GLY A 122 -12.64 3.16 8.83
N LEU A 123 -13.44 3.04 7.78
CA LEU A 123 -13.03 2.57 6.47
C LEU A 123 -13.37 3.61 5.41
N LYS A 124 -12.47 3.82 4.46
CA LYS A 124 -12.65 4.60 3.24
C LYS A 124 -12.48 3.71 2.03
N ASP A 125 -13.48 3.66 1.18
CA ASP A 125 -13.38 3.06 -0.14
C ASP A 125 -12.84 4.10 -1.12
N LEU A 126 -11.66 3.81 -1.66
CA LEU A 126 -10.91 4.67 -2.58
C LEU A 126 -10.73 3.99 -3.94
N SER A 127 -11.57 3.00 -4.25
CA SER A 127 -11.46 2.15 -5.43
C SER A 127 -11.33 2.94 -6.73
N ILE A 128 -10.38 2.54 -7.57
CA ILE A 128 -10.04 3.24 -8.80
C ILE A 128 -9.59 2.26 -9.89
N GLY A 129 -10.09 2.45 -11.11
CA GLY A 129 -9.57 1.76 -12.29
C GLY A 129 -9.72 0.24 -12.27
N GLY A 130 -10.72 -0.31 -11.55
CA GLY A 130 -10.94 -1.76 -11.41
C GLY A 130 -10.14 -2.40 -10.28
N LEU A 131 -9.41 -1.58 -9.50
CA LEU A 131 -8.82 -1.99 -8.23
C LEU A 131 -9.72 -1.53 -7.08
N ASN A 132 -9.92 -2.40 -6.11
CA ASN A 132 -10.52 -2.03 -4.83
C ASN A 132 -9.39 -1.58 -3.90
N VAL A 133 -9.51 -0.37 -3.42
CA VAL A 133 -8.53 0.25 -2.53
C VAL A 133 -9.24 0.69 -1.27
N TYR A 134 -8.84 0.14 -0.16
CA TYR A 134 -9.44 0.44 1.14
C TYR A 134 -8.41 1.03 2.08
N TYR A 135 -8.65 2.24 2.54
CA TYR A 135 -7.91 2.81 3.65
C TYR A 135 -8.73 2.68 4.91
N SER A 136 -8.13 2.14 5.96
CA SER A 136 -8.80 2.00 7.26
C SER A 136 -7.90 2.44 8.40
N LYS A 137 -8.56 2.85 9.49
CA LYS A 137 -7.92 3.11 10.77
C LYS A 137 -8.73 2.42 11.86
N THR A 138 -8.07 1.59 12.63
CA THR A 138 -8.67 0.81 13.72
C THR A 138 -7.95 1.08 15.02
N LYS A 139 -8.68 1.15 16.13
CA LYS A 139 -8.12 1.28 17.47
C LYS A 139 -8.28 -0.04 18.22
N LEU A 140 -7.15 -0.56 18.72
CA LEU A 140 -7.10 -1.74 19.56
C LEU A 140 -6.43 -1.38 20.90
N GLY A 141 -7.21 -1.29 21.97
CA GLY A 141 -6.71 -0.76 23.24
C GLY A 141 -6.33 0.72 23.11
N GLU A 142 -5.08 1.04 23.37
CA GLU A 142 -4.52 2.39 23.19
C GLU A 142 -3.85 2.58 21.82
N GLU A 143 -3.62 1.51 21.09
CA GLU A 143 -2.93 1.52 19.80
C GLU A 143 -3.88 1.80 18.65
N ILE A 144 -3.37 2.51 17.64
CA ILE A 144 -4.09 2.84 16.42
C ILE A 144 -3.32 2.22 15.26
N PHE A 145 -4.01 1.43 14.47
CA PHE A 145 -3.47 0.79 13.27
C PHE A 145 -4.02 1.48 12.04
N GLU A 146 -3.13 1.86 11.14
CA GLU A 146 -3.46 2.32 9.79
C GLU A 146 -3.21 1.21 8.80
N ILE A 147 -4.18 0.95 7.93
CA ILE A 147 -4.11 -0.10 6.93
C ILE A 147 -4.53 0.48 5.57
N LEU A 148 -3.73 0.22 4.55
CA LEU A 148 -4.10 0.37 3.16
C LEU A 148 -4.10 -1.01 2.52
N GLU A 149 -5.24 -1.43 1.99
CA GLU A 149 -5.40 -2.67 1.24
C GLU A 149 -5.68 -2.36 -0.23
N ILE A 150 -4.95 -3.02 -1.13
CA ILE A 150 -5.13 -2.94 -2.57
C ILE A 150 -5.44 -4.34 -3.09
N THR A 151 -6.61 -4.54 -3.65
CA THR A 151 -7.08 -5.83 -4.17
C THR A 151 -7.92 -5.63 -5.45
N ASN A 152 -8.53 -6.67 -6.00
CA ASN A 152 -9.50 -6.57 -7.08
C ASN A 152 -10.74 -7.42 -6.80
N GLU A 153 -11.82 -7.18 -7.54
CA GLU A 153 -13.12 -7.85 -7.31
C GLU A 153 -13.04 -9.38 -7.45
N GLU A 154 -12.16 -9.89 -8.29
CA GLU A 154 -12.03 -11.34 -8.50
C GLU A 154 -11.43 -12.05 -7.27
N MET A 155 -10.66 -11.28 -6.48
CA MET A 155 -9.95 -11.79 -5.31
C MET A 155 -10.70 -11.56 -3.99
N ILE A 156 -11.75 -10.72 -3.98
CA ILE A 156 -12.59 -10.45 -2.78
C ILE A 156 -13.44 -11.68 -2.38
N ASN A 157 -13.69 -12.62 -3.27
CA ASN A 157 -14.37 -13.87 -2.94
C ASN A 157 -13.53 -14.83 -2.07
N TYR A 158 -12.48 -14.33 -1.47
CA TYR A 158 -11.91 -14.87 -0.26
C TYR A 158 -13.03 -15.00 0.78
N PRO A 159 -13.26 -16.16 1.34
CA PRO A 159 -13.88 -16.17 2.63
C PRO A 159 -12.90 -15.44 3.55
N ALA A 160 -13.10 -14.15 3.74
CA ALA A 160 -12.66 -13.51 4.97
C ALA A 160 -13.35 -14.35 6.04
N ASP A 161 -12.65 -15.38 6.49
CA ASP A 161 -13.16 -16.19 7.58
C ASP A 161 -13.45 -15.20 8.70
N GLU A 162 -14.65 -15.25 9.23
CA GLU A 162 -15.10 -14.49 10.40
C GLU A 162 -14.09 -14.57 11.58
N LYS A 163 -13.10 -15.46 11.47
CA LYS A 163 -11.97 -15.63 12.39
C LYS A 163 -10.91 -14.51 12.36
N LEU A 164 -10.80 -13.71 11.30
CA LEU A 164 -9.88 -12.57 11.32
C LEU A 164 -10.34 -11.50 12.31
N ILE A 165 -11.63 -11.39 12.52
CA ILE A 165 -12.23 -10.50 13.54
C ILE A 165 -11.99 -11.04 14.96
N GLU A 166 -11.85 -12.35 15.13
CA GLU A 166 -11.57 -12.97 16.44
C GLU A 166 -10.09 -12.91 16.86
N VAL A 167 -9.16 -12.73 15.93
CA VAL A 167 -7.72 -12.62 16.26
C VAL A 167 -7.33 -11.19 16.62
N ILE A 168 -8.14 -10.19 16.22
CA ILE A 168 -7.97 -8.78 16.55
C ILE A 168 -8.93 -8.33 17.66
N GLY A 169 -9.75 -9.22 18.19
CA GLY A 169 -10.76 -8.96 19.23
C GLY A 169 -10.29 -9.33 20.64
#